data_e04e7a48c56f047efd9439029173f50a
#
_entry.id   e04e7a48c56f047efd9439029173f50a
#
_cell.length_a   1.000
_cell.length_b   1.000
_cell.length_c   1.000
_cell.angle_alpha   90.00
_cell.angle_beta   90.00
_cell.angle_gamma   90.00
#
_symmetry.space_group_name_H-M   'P 1'
#
loop_
_entity.id
_entity.type
_entity.pdbx_description
1 polymer ?
#
loop_
_entity_poly.entity_id
_entity_poly.type
_entity_poly.pdbx_seq_one_letter_code
_entity_poly.pdbx_strand_id
1 'polypeptide(L)' 'EGETVLAENYDNAGLEVDRRAKLYLDQKKAENYGEAIKAVLKADEELAEKYENERR' A
#
# COMPACT_ATOMS: atom_id res chain seq x y z
N GLU A 1 -12.89 -15.67 -10.44
CA GLU A 1 -13.32 -15.52 -9.10
C GLU A 1 -12.33 -14.76 -8.27
N GLY A 2 -11.77 -15.44 -7.30
CA GLY A 2 -10.84 -14.77 -6.43
C GLY A 2 -9.65 -14.20 -7.16
N GLU A 3 -9.21 -14.88 -8.16
CA GLU A 3 -8.04 -14.40 -8.91
C GLU A 3 -8.31 -13.07 -9.56
N THR A 4 -9.50 -12.93 -10.11
CA THR A 4 -9.85 -11.70 -10.76
C THR A 4 -9.79 -10.54 -9.77
N VAL A 5 -10.28 -10.78 -8.57
CA VAL A 5 -10.27 -9.75 -7.56
C VAL A 5 -8.84 -9.33 -7.23
N LEU A 6 -7.95 -10.32 -7.17
CA LEU A 6 -6.56 -10.01 -6.87
C LEU A 6 -5.95 -9.13 -7.95
N ALA A 7 -6.27 -9.41 -9.20
CA ALA A 7 -5.74 -8.62 -10.29
C ALA A 7 -6.21 -7.18 -10.16
N GLU A 8 -7.45 -6.99 -9.76
CA GLU A 8 -7.98 -5.66 -9.58
C GLU A 8 -7.25 -4.91 -8.49
N ASN A 9 -6.87 -5.62 -7.46
CA ASN A 9 -6.18 -4.98 -6.35
C ASN A 9 -4.87 -4.38 -6.82
N TYR A 10 -4.20 -5.04 -7.74
CA TYR A 10 -2.94 -4.51 -8.24
C TYR A 10 -3.14 -3.24 -9.01
N ASP A 11 -4.29 -3.11 -9.66
CA ASP A 11 -4.56 -1.90 -10.43
C ASP A 11 -4.75 -0.70 -9.53
N ASN A 12 -5.00 -0.95 -8.25
CA ASN A 12 -5.23 0.12 -7.29
C ASN A 12 -4.17 0.12 -6.22
N ALA A 13 -2.94 0.40 -6.61
CA ALA A 13 -1.84 0.40 -5.67
C ALA A 13 -2.08 1.42 -4.56
N GLY A 14 -2.71 2.54 -4.89
CA GLY A 14 -2.99 3.54 -3.88
C GLY A 14 -3.87 3.00 -2.75
N LEU A 15 -4.89 2.25 -3.12
CA LEU A 15 -5.78 1.65 -2.12
C LEU A 15 -5.04 0.62 -1.28
N GLU A 16 -4.19 -0.15 -1.92
CA GLU A 16 -3.45 -1.17 -1.20
C GLU A 16 -2.50 -0.53 -0.19
N VAL A 17 -1.82 0.53 -0.61
CA VAL A 17 -0.92 1.24 0.28
C VAL A 17 -1.70 1.84 1.46
N ASP A 18 -2.85 2.42 1.18
CA ASP A 18 -3.67 3.01 2.23
C ASP A 18 -4.10 1.96 3.24
N ARG A 19 -4.52 0.82 2.75
CA ARG A 19 -4.96 -0.26 3.64
C ARG A 19 -3.83 -0.71 4.55
N ARG A 20 -2.65 -0.91 3.99
CA ARG A 20 -1.52 -1.36 4.79
C ARG A 20 -1.06 -0.27 5.74
N ALA A 21 -1.13 0.98 5.32
CA ALA A 21 -0.75 2.08 6.20
C ALA A 21 -1.65 2.13 7.42
N LYS A 22 -2.94 1.90 7.23
CA LYS A 22 -3.86 1.89 8.35
C LYS A 22 -3.55 0.75 9.31
N LEU A 23 -3.15 -0.40 8.77
CA LEU A 23 -2.74 -1.51 9.61
C LEU A 23 -1.51 -1.15 10.43
N TYR A 24 -0.55 -0.48 9.80
CA TYR A 24 0.65 -0.07 10.52
C TYR A 24 0.30 0.86 11.66
N LEU A 25 -0.63 1.78 11.42
CA LEU A 25 -1.06 2.68 12.50
C LEU A 25 -1.75 1.92 13.61
N ASP A 26 -2.58 0.97 13.24
CA ASP A 26 -3.31 0.17 14.22
C ASP A 26 -2.34 -0.64 15.06
N GLN A 27 -1.28 -1.12 14.46
CA GLN A 27 -0.28 -1.90 15.16
C GLN A 27 0.80 -1.03 15.79
N LYS A 28 0.65 0.28 15.65
CA LYS A 28 1.58 1.23 16.24
C LYS A 28 2.99 1.07 15.69
N LYS A 29 3.07 0.68 14.43
CA LYS A 29 4.35 0.57 13.75
C LYS A 29 4.76 1.88 13.11
N ALA A 30 3.87 2.86 13.10
CA ALA A 30 4.14 4.17 12.55
C ALA A 30 3.45 5.20 13.43
N GLU A 31 4.02 6.40 13.47
CA GLU A 31 3.50 7.45 14.33
C GLU A 31 2.33 8.18 13.70
N ASN A 32 2.32 8.25 12.39
CA ASN A 32 1.25 8.93 11.69
C ASN A 32 1.08 8.30 10.31
N TYR A 33 0.06 8.78 9.60
CA TYR A 33 -0.27 8.19 8.31
C TYR A 33 0.87 8.34 7.31
N GLY A 34 1.51 9.49 7.28
CA GLY A 34 2.62 9.69 6.36
C GLY A 34 3.76 8.72 6.59
N GLU A 35 4.09 8.51 7.85
CA GLU A 35 5.14 7.56 8.19
C GLU A 35 4.71 6.15 7.83
N ALA A 36 3.44 5.84 8.04
CA ALA A 36 2.93 4.51 7.72
C ALA A 36 3.08 4.24 6.23
N ILE A 37 2.76 5.22 5.40
CA ILE A 37 2.87 5.04 3.96
C ILE A 37 4.33 4.80 3.57
N LYS A 38 5.24 5.55 4.14
CA LYS A 38 6.66 5.35 3.86
C LYS A 38 7.11 3.95 4.24
N ALA A 39 6.64 3.49 5.38
CA ALA A 39 7.02 2.16 5.85
C ALA A 39 6.49 1.08 4.91
N VAL A 40 5.26 1.24 4.45
CA VAL A 40 4.66 0.29 3.53
C VAL A 40 5.47 0.22 2.24
N LEU A 41 5.82 1.36 1.70
CA LEU A 41 6.56 1.41 0.45
C LEU A 41 7.94 0.81 0.59
N LYS A 42 8.55 0.97 1.74
CA LYS A 42 9.85 0.38 2.00
C LYS A 42 9.77 -1.14 2.12
N ALA A 43 8.68 -1.61 2.71
CA ALA A 43 8.53 -3.03 2.96
C ALA A 43 8.22 -3.81 1.69
N ASP A 44 7.61 -3.17 0.71
CA ASP A 44 7.22 -3.83 -0.53
C ASP A 44 7.60 -2.96 -1.71
N GLU A 45 8.73 -3.28 -2.32
CA GLU A 45 9.24 -2.47 -3.41
C GLU A 45 8.38 -2.58 -4.66
N GLU A 46 7.81 -3.74 -4.90
CA GLU A 46 6.94 -3.88 -6.06
C GLU A 46 5.71 -3.00 -5.93
N LEU A 47 5.15 -2.98 -4.75
CA LEU A 47 3.99 -2.13 -4.51
C LEU A 47 4.38 -0.66 -4.61
N ALA A 48 5.55 -0.33 -4.12
CA ALA A 48 6.04 1.04 -4.21
C ALA A 48 6.15 1.48 -5.66
N GLU A 49 6.67 0.60 -6.50
CA GLU A 49 6.84 0.91 -7.91
C GLU A 49 5.49 1.14 -8.57
N LYS A 50 4.53 0.29 -8.29
CA LYS A 50 3.20 0.44 -8.85
C LYS A 50 2.54 1.71 -8.36
N TYR A 51 2.76 2.02 -7.09
CA TYR A 51 2.20 3.23 -6.50
C TYR A 51 2.75 4.46 -7.20
N GLU A 52 4.05 4.47 -7.44
CA GLU A 52 4.66 5.60 -8.13
C GLU A 52 4.14 5.73 -9.56
N ASN A 53 3.98 4.61 -10.23
CA ASN A 53 3.48 4.63 -11.60
C ASN A 53 2.07 5.18 -11.67
N GLU A 54 1.25 4.86 -10.70
CA GLU A 54 -0.12 5.33 -10.71
C GLU A 54 -0.21 6.81 -10.43
N ARG A 55 0.74 7.34 -9.72
CA ARG A 55 0.73 8.76 -9.40
C ARG A 55 1.14 9.63 -10.58
N ARG A 56 1.77 9.04 -11.56
CA ARG A 56 2.17 9.78 -12.75
C ARG A 56 1.00 9.96 -13.73
#